data_8e33c8087977fd16a121a0a5a380321f
#
_entry.id   8e33c8087977fd16a121a0a5a380321f
#
_cell.length_a   1.000
_cell.length_b   1.000
_cell.length_c   1.000
_cell.angle_alpha   90.00
_cell.angle_beta   90.00
_cell.angle_gamma   90.00
#
_symmetry.space_group_name_H-M   'P 1'
#
loop_
_entity.id
_entity.type
_entity.pdbx_description
1 polymer ?
#
loop_
_entity_poly.entity_id
_entity_poly.type
_entity_poly.pdbx_seq_one_letter_code
_entity_poly.pdbx_strand_id
1 'polypeptide(L)'
;MRKLLMILSFIVLSVGQTFAYTPEEEIYISLYEKINPAIVTIDGIIADGFTAGTGCIINENGTILTGSHVVSEAKELEVTTFDGKVYKAKVIASMGKNKDLALVKIEPKKKLTTVKFGNSDNLKIGQRVLTIGNPFGFAGTLTQGIISRIDYTKGKIQTDAAINPGCSGGPLLNTSGEVIGINQSIYNPDNNQSNIGIGFAIPINEAKQFLAMQGAKK
;
A
#
# COMPACT_ATOMS: atom_id res chain seq x y z
N MET A 1 -7.39 77.47 20.76
CA MET A 1 -7.38 76.59 19.60
C MET A 1 -6.90 75.20 20.05
N ARG A 2 -7.82 74.27 20.31
CA ARG A 2 -7.50 72.88 20.73
C ARG A 2 -7.42 72.00 19.44
N LYS A 3 -6.23 71.48 19.15
CA LYS A 3 -6.04 70.51 18.08
C LYS A 3 -6.58 69.15 18.55
N LEU A 4 -7.65 68.66 17.91
CA LEU A 4 -8.22 67.35 18.12
C LEU A 4 -7.38 66.34 17.29
N LEU A 5 -6.61 65.49 17.99
CA LEU A 5 -5.86 64.38 17.35
C LEU A 5 -6.83 63.21 17.15
N MET A 6 -7.21 62.94 15.91
CA MET A 6 -7.94 61.72 15.56
C MET A 6 -6.94 60.57 15.48
N ILE A 7 -7.04 59.63 16.39
CA ILE A 7 -6.32 58.36 16.32
C ILE A 7 -7.18 57.40 15.49
N LEU A 8 -6.73 57.12 14.27
CA LEU A 8 -7.35 56.14 13.40
C LEU A 8 -6.84 54.74 13.79
N SER A 9 -7.63 53.97 14.57
CA SER A 9 -7.32 52.58 14.89
C SER A 9 -7.57 51.70 13.66
N PHE A 10 -6.49 51.23 13.01
CA PHE A 10 -6.58 50.17 12.02
C PHE A 10 -6.81 48.85 12.73
N ILE A 11 -8.05 48.34 12.67
CA ILE A 11 -8.35 46.94 12.98
C ILE A 11 -7.91 46.09 11.80
N VAL A 12 -6.77 45.42 11.92
CA VAL A 12 -6.35 44.38 10.99
C VAL A 12 -7.19 43.15 11.30
N LEU A 13 -8.28 42.96 10.54
CA LEU A 13 -8.97 41.70 10.50
C LEU A 13 -8.00 40.69 9.83
N SER A 14 -7.34 39.86 10.64
CA SER A 14 -6.72 38.65 10.11
C SER A 14 -7.84 37.70 9.68
N VAL A 15 -8.12 37.66 8.36
CA VAL A 15 -8.92 36.61 7.76
C VAL A 15 -8.11 35.34 7.94
N GLY A 16 -8.40 34.59 9.00
CA GLY A 16 -7.85 33.25 9.18
C GLY A 16 -8.26 32.43 7.94
N GLN A 17 -7.30 31.94 7.18
CA GLN A 17 -7.57 30.96 6.16
C GLN A 17 -8.15 29.73 6.87
N THR A 18 -9.44 29.49 6.71
CA THR A 18 -10.06 28.23 7.10
C THR A 18 -9.57 27.19 6.10
N PHE A 19 -8.57 26.40 6.49
CA PHE A 19 -8.19 25.22 5.74
C PHE A 19 -9.36 24.22 5.81
N ALA A 20 -9.77 23.68 4.67
CA ALA A 20 -10.83 22.68 4.59
C ALA A 20 -10.42 21.36 5.29
N TYR A 21 -9.13 21.11 5.38
CA TYR A 21 -8.53 19.90 5.99
C TYR A 21 -7.45 20.27 6.99
N THR A 22 -7.22 19.41 7.96
CA THR A 22 -6.04 19.51 8.83
C THR A 22 -4.77 19.18 8.03
N PRO A 23 -3.57 19.64 8.46
CA PRO A 23 -2.32 19.29 7.79
C PRO A 23 -2.09 17.77 7.67
N GLU A 24 -2.60 16.99 8.61
CA GLU A 24 -2.51 15.54 8.58
C GLU A 24 -3.45 14.93 7.52
N GLU A 25 -4.67 15.41 7.42
CA GLU A 25 -5.61 14.99 6.37
C GLU A 25 -5.09 15.33 4.98
N GLU A 26 -4.49 16.50 4.79
CA GLU A 26 -3.87 16.90 3.52
C GLU A 26 -2.77 15.94 3.09
N ILE A 27 -1.95 15.47 4.05
CA ILE A 27 -0.93 14.45 3.78
C ILE A 27 -1.59 13.17 3.25
N TYR A 28 -2.62 12.67 3.91
CA TYR A 28 -3.26 11.40 3.53
C TYR A 28 -4.00 11.50 2.19
N ILE A 29 -4.69 12.61 1.95
CA ILE A 29 -5.35 12.89 0.67
C ILE A 29 -4.32 12.91 -0.47
N SER A 30 -3.27 13.70 -0.31
CA SER A 30 -2.20 13.82 -1.32
C SER A 30 -1.49 12.50 -1.59
N LEU A 31 -1.23 11.71 -0.53
CA LEU A 31 -0.60 10.39 -0.67
C LEU A 31 -1.50 9.42 -1.41
N TYR A 32 -2.80 9.41 -1.08
CA TYR A 32 -3.76 8.56 -1.78
C TYR A 32 -3.82 8.88 -3.27
N GLU A 33 -4.02 10.13 -3.63
CA GLU A 33 -4.08 10.57 -5.04
C GLU A 33 -2.82 10.20 -5.83
N LYS A 34 -1.66 10.31 -5.20
CA LYS A 34 -0.36 10.03 -5.82
C LYS A 34 -0.08 8.54 -5.98
N ILE A 35 -0.47 7.72 -4.99
CA ILE A 35 -0.02 6.32 -4.91
C ILE A 35 -1.08 5.36 -5.43
N ASN A 36 -2.38 5.64 -5.25
CA ASN A 36 -3.45 4.76 -5.70
C ASN A 36 -3.34 4.38 -7.20
N PRO A 37 -2.90 5.26 -8.12
CA PRO A 37 -2.65 4.87 -9.52
C PRO A 37 -1.56 3.80 -9.72
N ALA A 38 -0.72 3.55 -8.72
CA ALA A 38 0.29 2.49 -8.75
C ALA A 38 -0.17 1.19 -8.07
N ILE A 39 -1.41 1.15 -7.57
CA ILE A 39 -1.99 -0.02 -6.90
C ILE A 39 -2.96 -0.70 -7.85
N VAL A 40 -2.91 -2.02 -7.87
CA VAL A 40 -3.73 -2.84 -8.75
C VAL A 40 -4.47 -3.92 -7.97
N THR A 41 -5.63 -4.32 -8.48
CA THR A 41 -6.30 -5.55 -8.07
C THR A 41 -5.74 -6.72 -8.86
N ILE A 42 -5.55 -7.85 -8.21
CA ILE A 42 -5.13 -9.11 -8.81
C ILE A 42 -6.21 -10.13 -8.53
N ASP A 43 -6.81 -10.67 -9.58
CA ASP A 43 -7.81 -11.71 -9.53
C ASP A 43 -7.30 -12.96 -10.24
N GLY A 44 -7.55 -14.12 -9.67
CA GLY A 44 -7.10 -15.38 -10.24
C GLY A 44 -8.16 -16.47 -10.16
N ILE A 45 -8.21 -17.33 -11.18
CA ILE A 45 -9.01 -18.53 -11.20
C ILE A 45 -8.19 -19.68 -10.64
N ILE A 46 -8.64 -20.31 -9.56
CA ILE A 46 -8.03 -21.49 -8.95
C ILE A 46 -8.92 -22.73 -9.19
N ALA A 47 -8.46 -23.92 -8.79
CA ALA A 47 -9.19 -25.17 -9.04
C ALA A 47 -10.61 -25.15 -8.45
N ASP A 48 -10.76 -24.61 -7.25
CA ASP A 48 -11.99 -24.67 -6.47
C ASP A 48 -12.58 -23.27 -6.18
N GLY A 49 -12.36 -22.29 -7.07
CA GLY A 49 -12.92 -20.94 -6.90
C GLY A 49 -12.03 -19.82 -7.44
N PHE A 50 -11.94 -18.75 -6.68
CA PHE A 50 -11.20 -17.55 -7.05
C PHE A 50 -10.24 -17.14 -5.94
N THR A 51 -9.13 -16.53 -6.32
CA THR A 51 -8.26 -15.78 -5.42
C THR A 51 -8.32 -14.31 -5.78
N ALA A 52 -8.23 -13.44 -4.78
CA ALA A 52 -8.18 -12.00 -4.97
C ALA A 52 -7.12 -11.38 -4.05
N GLY A 53 -6.45 -10.36 -4.55
CA GLY A 53 -5.44 -9.63 -3.80
C GLY A 53 -5.14 -8.27 -4.41
N THR A 54 -4.12 -7.65 -3.86
CA THR A 54 -3.62 -6.34 -4.25
C THR A 54 -2.18 -6.48 -4.75
N GLY A 55 -1.74 -5.61 -5.64
CA GLY A 55 -0.36 -5.54 -6.09
C GLY A 55 0.14 -4.10 -6.18
N CYS A 56 1.47 -3.96 -6.12
CA CYS A 56 2.18 -2.70 -6.29
C CYS A 56 2.91 -2.69 -7.63
N ILE A 57 2.63 -1.74 -8.51
CA ILE A 57 3.38 -1.55 -9.75
C ILE A 57 4.77 -1.00 -9.39
N ILE A 58 5.81 -1.77 -9.69
CA ILE A 58 7.21 -1.43 -9.36
C ILE A 58 8.03 -1.00 -10.58
N ASN A 59 7.47 -1.16 -11.78
CA ASN A 59 8.12 -0.79 -13.02
C ASN A 59 7.08 -0.25 -14.00
N GLU A 60 7.39 0.85 -14.71
CA GLU A 60 6.50 1.49 -15.68
C GLU A 60 6.00 0.54 -16.79
N ASN A 61 6.76 -0.52 -17.08
CA ASN A 61 6.43 -1.51 -18.09
C ASN A 61 5.55 -2.66 -17.57
N GLY A 62 4.99 -2.55 -16.36
CA GLY A 62 3.98 -3.48 -15.86
C GLY A 62 4.51 -4.66 -15.04
N THR A 63 5.65 -4.53 -14.38
CA THR A 63 6.06 -5.45 -13.32
C THR A 63 5.40 -5.07 -12.02
N ILE A 64 4.77 -6.04 -11.35
CA ILE A 64 3.96 -5.86 -10.15
C ILE A 64 4.50 -6.76 -9.07
N LEU A 65 4.68 -6.22 -7.87
CA LEU A 65 5.02 -6.95 -6.66
C LEU A 65 3.73 -7.26 -5.89
N THR A 66 3.59 -8.50 -5.42
CA THR A 66 2.42 -8.97 -4.65
C THR A 66 2.82 -10.11 -3.71
N GLY A 67 1.85 -10.68 -2.98
CA GLY A 67 2.01 -11.88 -2.18
C GLY A 67 2.04 -13.14 -3.06
N SER A 68 2.90 -14.10 -2.71
CA SER A 68 2.96 -15.39 -3.42
C SER A 68 1.65 -16.18 -3.31
N HIS A 69 1.01 -16.16 -2.13
CA HIS A 69 -0.26 -16.86 -1.92
C HIS A 69 -1.42 -16.33 -2.76
N VAL A 70 -1.34 -15.05 -3.21
CA VAL A 70 -2.36 -14.45 -4.09
C VAL A 70 -2.35 -15.11 -5.47
N VAL A 71 -1.19 -15.57 -5.94
CA VAL A 71 -0.98 -15.98 -7.34
C VAL A 71 -0.56 -17.44 -7.53
N SER A 72 -0.15 -18.14 -6.46
CA SER A 72 0.52 -19.45 -6.56
C SER A 72 -0.34 -20.59 -7.11
N GLU A 73 -1.64 -20.54 -6.88
CA GLU A 73 -2.59 -21.60 -7.28
C GLU A 73 -3.44 -21.19 -8.48
N ALA A 74 -3.23 -19.97 -8.99
CA ALA A 74 -4.02 -19.46 -10.10
C ALA A 74 -3.61 -20.08 -11.44
N LYS A 75 -4.59 -20.62 -12.15
CA LYS A 75 -4.48 -21.09 -13.53
C LYS A 75 -4.50 -19.93 -14.52
N GLU A 76 -5.30 -18.93 -14.21
CA GLU A 76 -5.42 -17.68 -14.97
C GLU A 76 -5.33 -16.53 -13.99
N LEU A 77 -4.64 -15.45 -14.39
CA LEU A 77 -4.49 -14.24 -13.61
C LEU A 77 -4.90 -13.03 -14.44
N GLU A 78 -5.67 -12.18 -13.84
CA GLU A 78 -6.02 -10.86 -14.35
C GLU A 78 -5.59 -9.77 -13.38
N VAL A 79 -5.18 -8.65 -13.93
CA VAL A 79 -4.80 -7.45 -13.17
C VAL A 79 -5.66 -6.30 -13.65
N THR A 80 -6.37 -5.69 -12.73
CA THR A 80 -7.14 -4.46 -12.99
C THR A 80 -6.36 -3.27 -12.46
N THR A 81 -6.04 -2.35 -13.36
CA THR A 81 -5.33 -1.10 -13.03
C THR A 81 -6.32 -0.03 -12.57
N PHE A 82 -5.79 1.04 -11.93
CA PHE A 82 -6.58 2.15 -11.40
C PHE A 82 -7.57 2.78 -12.40
N ASP A 83 -7.21 2.82 -13.69
CA ASP A 83 -8.07 3.33 -14.77
C ASP A 83 -9.12 2.29 -15.27
N GLY A 84 -9.29 1.19 -14.53
CA GLY A 84 -10.28 0.16 -14.81
C GLY A 84 -9.92 -0.79 -15.95
N LYS A 85 -8.68 -0.72 -16.47
CA LYS A 85 -8.25 -1.64 -17.52
C LYS A 85 -7.83 -2.98 -16.95
N VAL A 86 -8.31 -4.04 -17.59
CA VAL A 86 -8.01 -5.43 -17.26
C VAL A 86 -6.93 -5.97 -18.19
N TYR A 87 -5.93 -6.61 -17.62
CA TYR A 87 -4.82 -7.23 -18.33
C TYR A 87 -4.66 -8.68 -17.93
N LYS A 88 -4.47 -9.58 -18.88
CA LYS A 88 -3.94 -10.92 -18.58
C LYS A 88 -2.54 -10.79 -18.00
N ALA A 89 -2.28 -11.56 -16.95
CA ALA A 89 -1.05 -11.47 -16.20
C ALA A 89 -0.33 -12.81 -16.12
N LYS A 90 0.98 -12.78 -15.88
CA LYS A 90 1.82 -13.97 -15.72
C LYS A 90 2.70 -13.82 -14.49
N VAL A 91 2.81 -14.89 -13.70
CA VAL A 91 3.81 -14.96 -12.63
C VAL A 91 5.19 -15.12 -13.29
N ILE A 92 6.10 -14.18 -13.03
CA ILE A 92 7.46 -14.21 -13.56
C ILE A 92 8.51 -14.64 -12.54
N ALA A 93 8.18 -14.51 -11.24
CA ALA A 93 9.01 -15.03 -10.15
C ALA A 93 8.15 -15.21 -8.89
N SER A 94 8.51 -16.17 -8.04
CA SER A 94 7.86 -16.40 -6.74
C SER A 94 8.87 -16.96 -5.74
N MET A 95 8.76 -16.55 -4.48
CA MET A 95 9.51 -17.11 -3.35
C MET A 95 8.71 -18.20 -2.60
N GLY A 96 7.52 -18.54 -3.09
CA GLY A 96 6.65 -19.53 -2.47
C GLY A 96 6.18 -19.13 -1.07
N LYS A 97 5.68 -20.11 -0.31
CA LYS A 97 5.07 -19.90 1.00
C LYS A 97 6.04 -19.37 2.07
N ASN A 98 7.34 -19.64 1.93
CA ASN A 98 8.33 -19.29 2.98
C ASN A 98 8.54 -17.77 3.13
N LYS A 99 8.62 -17.05 2.00
CA LYS A 99 8.84 -15.58 1.97
C LYS A 99 7.63 -14.84 1.44
N ASP A 100 6.68 -15.53 0.87
CA ASP A 100 5.38 -15.05 0.40
C ASP A 100 5.42 -13.80 -0.48
N LEU A 101 6.39 -13.71 -1.37
CA LEU A 101 6.54 -12.63 -2.36
C LEU A 101 6.52 -13.20 -3.77
N ALA A 102 5.85 -12.51 -4.69
CA ALA A 102 5.81 -12.84 -6.10
C ALA A 102 5.90 -11.59 -6.99
N LEU A 103 6.37 -11.81 -8.21
CA LEU A 103 6.35 -10.84 -9.28
C LEU A 103 5.40 -11.30 -10.36
N VAL A 104 4.53 -10.40 -10.76
CA VAL A 104 3.56 -10.57 -11.84
C VAL A 104 3.89 -9.59 -12.95
N LYS A 105 3.67 -9.99 -14.20
CA LYS A 105 3.92 -9.17 -15.39
C LYS A 105 2.63 -9.00 -16.17
N ILE A 106 2.33 -7.74 -16.51
CA ILE A 106 1.33 -7.35 -17.50
C ILE A 106 2.00 -6.58 -18.64
N GLU A 107 1.33 -6.48 -19.78
CA GLU A 107 1.81 -5.73 -20.96
C GLU A 107 0.94 -4.48 -21.18
N PRO A 108 1.24 -3.37 -20.50
CA PRO A 108 0.47 -2.16 -20.61
C PRO A 108 0.78 -1.42 -21.92
N LYS A 109 -0.23 -0.79 -22.53
CA LYS A 109 -0.05 0.03 -23.74
C LYS A 109 0.56 1.41 -23.46
N LYS A 110 0.61 1.84 -22.18
CA LYS A 110 1.17 3.12 -21.72
C LYS A 110 2.03 2.85 -20.48
N LYS A 111 2.98 3.75 -20.23
CA LYS A 111 3.75 3.75 -18.99
C LYS A 111 2.82 3.89 -17.79
N LEU A 112 3.06 3.09 -16.77
CA LEU A 112 2.28 3.06 -15.55
C LEU A 112 2.97 3.87 -14.45
N THR A 113 2.18 4.39 -13.51
CA THR A 113 2.68 4.97 -12.26
C THR A 113 3.26 3.86 -11.41
N THR A 114 4.34 4.14 -10.68
CA THR A 114 5.06 3.16 -9.86
C THR A 114 5.15 3.62 -8.42
N VAL A 115 5.21 2.66 -7.48
CA VAL A 115 5.52 2.94 -6.08
C VAL A 115 7.00 3.24 -5.87
N LYS A 116 7.32 3.93 -4.78
CA LYS A 116 8.69 4.09 -4.28
C LYS A 116 8.92 3.19 -3.08
N PHE A 117 10.08 2.56 -2.98
CA PHE A 117 10.46 1.76 -1.83
C PHE A 117 11.20 2.59 -0.79
N GLY A 118 10.73 2.51 0.45
CA GLY A 118 11.39 3.04 1.62
C GLY A 118 12.47 2.09 2.17
N ASN A 119 12.76 2.21 3.45
CA ASN A 119 13.71 1.35 4.16
C ASN A 119 13.04 0.77 5.42
N SER A 120 12.99 -0.56 5.52
CA SER A 120 12.38 -1.24 6.66
C SER A 120 13.33 -1.49 7.84
N ASP A 121 14.62 -1.15 7.75
CA ASP A 121 15.57 -1.32 8.86
C ASP A 121 15.42 -0.22 9.93
N ASN A 122 14.89 0.94 9.56
CA ASN A 122 14.78 2.11 10.43
C ASN A 122 13.37 2.34 10.99
N LEU A 123 12.49 1.34 10.90
CA LEU A 123 11.13 1.44 11.39
C LEU A 123 11.07 1.54 12.91
N LYS A 124 10.06 2.26 13.42
CA LYS A 124 9.84 2.41 14.86
C LYS A 124 8.41 2.06 15.22
N ILE A 125 8.23 1.39 16.35
CA ILE A 125 6.92 1.16 16.95
C ILE A 125 6.28 2.52 17.24
N GLY A 126 4.97 2.65 16.94
CA GLY A 126 4.24 3.91 17.00
C GLY A 126 4.34 4.78 15.74
N GLN A 127 5.19 4.42 14.76
CA GLN A 127 5.25 5.11 13.48
C GLN A 127 3.93 4.95 12.72
N ARG A 128 3.35 6.06 12.22
CA ARG A 128 2.14 6.02 11.40
C ARG A 128 2.36 5.33 10.08
N VAL A 129 1.37 4.57 9.67
CA VAL A 129 1.35 3.83 8.41
C VAL A 129 -0.01 3.92 7.74
N LEU A 130 -0.01 3.75 6.42
CA LEU A 130 -1.19 3.68 5.59
C LEU A 130 -1.14 2.40 4.76
N THR A 131 -2.29 1.91 4.35
CA THR A 131 -2.37 0.85 3.34
C THR A 131 -3.47 1.18 2.33
N ILE A 132 -3.23 0.84 1.06
CA ILE A 132 -4.19 0.94 -0.02
C ILE A 132 -4.37 -0.45 -0.61
N GLY A 133 -5.60 -0.91 -0.72
CA GLY A 133 -5.86 -2.28 -1.19
C GLY A 133 -7.26 -2.48 -1.73
N ASN A 134 -7.64 -3.75 -1.85
CA ASN A 134 -8.93 -4.19 -2.40
C ASN A 134 -9.70 -5.10 -1.42
N PRO A 135 -9.95 -4.64 -0.16
CA PRO A 135 -10.63 -5.48 0.81
C PRO A 135 -12.03 -5.86 0.31
N PHE A 136 -12.33 -7.16 0.27
CA PHE A 136 -13.65 -7.71 -0.14
C PHE A 136 -14.14 -7.18 -1.51
N GLY A 137 -13.25 -6.77 -2.41
CA GLY A 137 -13.60 -6.21 -3.71
C GLY A 137 -13.78 -4.68 -3.75
N PHE A 138 -13.60 -3.98 -2.62
CA PHE A 138 -13.64 -2.52 -2.58
C PHE A 138 -12.28 -1.91 -2.96
N ALA A 139 -11.99 -1.93 -4.25
CA ALA A 139 -10.72 -1.46 -4.80
C ALA A 139 -10.43 0.01 -4.42
N GLY A 140 -9.15 0.31 -4.11
CA GLY A 140 -8.72 1.65 -3.72
C GLY A 140 -9.09 2.05 -2.29
N THR A 141 -9.44 1.10 -1.42
CA THR A 141 -9.69 1.39 0.00
C THR A 141 -8.40 1.80 0.70
N LEU A 142 -8.40 3.00 1.29
CA LEU A 142 -7.35 3.50 2.16
C LEU A 142 -7.68 3.22 3.63
N THR A 143 -6.75 2.63 4.36
CA THR A 143 -6.81 2.56 5.83
C THR A 143 -5.51 3.05 6.45
N GLN A 144 -5.56 3.43 7.73
CA GLN A 144 -4.40 3.93 8.48
C GLN A 144 -4.27 3.21 9.82
N GLY A 145 -3.08 3.28 10.37
CA GLY A 145 -2.73 2.76 11.69
C GLY A 145 -1.29 3.12 12.07
N ILE A 146 -0.70 2.30 12.92
CA ILE A 146 0.68 2.42 13.34
C ILE A 146 1.43 1.10 13.16
N ILE A 147 2.76 1.14 13.24
CA ILE A 147 3.57 -0.04 13.49
C ILE A 147 3.38 -0.41 14.96
N SER A 148 2.66 -1.51 15.20
CA SER A 148 2.36 -1.98 16.56
C SER A 148 3.50 -2.81 17.15
N ARG A 149 4.23 -3.56 16.30
CA ARG A 149 5.37 -4.42 16.69
C ARG A 149 6.27 -4.71 15.49
N ILE A 150 7.55 -4.91 15.76
CA ILE A 150 8.52 -5.43 14.77
C ILE A 150 9.04 -6.76 15.30
N ASP A 151 8.77 -7.85 14.58
CA ASP A 151 9.27 -9.18 14.91
C ASP A 151 10.54 -9.46 14.09
N TYR A 152 11.69 -9.12 14.65
CA TYR A 152 12.97 -9.33 13.99
C TYR A 152 13.31 -10.80 13.77
N THR A 153 12.78 -11.71 14.62
CA THR A 153 13.03 -13.16 14.52
C THR A 153 12.26 -13.77 13.35
N LYS A 154 11.01 -13.34 13.15
CA LYS A 154 10.15 -13.82 12.06
C LYS A 154 10.21 -12.96 10.81
N GLY A 155 10.93 -11.83 10.86
CA GLY A 155 10.98 -10.86 9.77
C GLY A 155 9.60 -10.30 9.42
N LYS A 156 8.81 -9.85 10.42
CA LYS A 156 7.45 -9.33 10.20
C LYS A 156 7.24 -7.99 10.88
N ILE A 157 6.49 -7.13 10.19
CA ILE A 157 5.94 -5.89 10.75
C ILE A 157 4.50 -6.18 11.14
N GLN A 158 4.14 -5.90 12.41
CA GLN A 158 2.75 -5.91 12.86
C GLN A 158 2.19 -4.49 12.83
N THR A 159 0.95 -4.35 12.35
CA THR A 159 0.21 -3.08 12.29
C THR A 159 -1.24 -3.29 12.72
N ASP A 160 -1.86 -2.23 13.24
CA ASP A 160 -3.29 -2.15 13.51
C ASP A 160 -4.07 -1.49 12.36
N ALA A 161 -3.38 -1.00 11.32
CA ALA A 161 -4.05 -0.62 10.08
C ALA A 161 -4.92 -1.77 9.58
N ALA A 162 -6.16 -1.48 9.21
CA ALA A 162 -7.11 -2.51 8.83
C ALA A 162 -6.70 -3.21 7.52
N ILE A 163 -6.16 -4.41 7.64
CA ILE A 163 -5.84 -5.33 6.55
C ILE A 163 -6.91 -6.41 6.55
N ASN A 164 -7.67 -6.54 5.47
CA ASN A 164 -8.71 -7.56 5.30
C ASN A 164 -8.44 -8.41 4.04
N PRO A 165 -9.14 -9.54 3.85
CA PRO A 165 -9.04 -10.35 2.63
C PRO A 165 -9.19 -9.49 1.38
N GLY A 166 -8.23 -9.62 0.45
CA GLY A 166 -8.10 -8.74 -0.72
C GLY A 166 -7.04 -7.65 -0.58
N CYS A 167 -6.60 -7.28 0.65
CA CYS A 167 -5.47 -6.37 0.86
C CYS A 167 -4.09 -7.05 0.73
N SER A 168 -4.04 -8.37 0.74
CA SER A 168 -2.81 -9.17 0.61
C SER A 168 -2.02 -8.80 -0.64
N GLY A 169 -0.71 -8.59 -0.51
CA GLY A 169 0.16 -8.15 -1.59
C GLY A 169 0.20 -6.63 -1.82
N GLY A 170 -0.72 -5.87 -1.19
CA GLY A 170 -0.72 -4.41 -1.22
C GLY A 170 0.36 -3.78 -0.34
N PRO A 171 0.60 -2.47 -0.47
CA PRO A 171 1.64 -1.78 0.27
C PRO A 171 1.25 -1.47 1.72
N LEU A 172 2.21 -1.56 2.63
CA LEU A 172 2.24 -0.80 3.86
C LEU A 172 3.14 0.43 3.61
N LEU A 173 2.60 1.62 3.77
CA LEU A 173 3.24 2.90 3.41
C LEU A 173 3.62 3.69 4.66
N ASN A 174 4.72 4.44 4.59
CA ASN A 174 5.01 5.51 5.54
C ASN A 174 4.31 6.82 5.11
N THR A 175 4.37 7.85 5.96
CA THR A 175 3.79 9.18 5.69
C THR A 175 4.52 9.99 4.61
N SER A 176 5.61 9.49 4.06
CA SER A 176 6.27 10.03 2.86
C SER A 176 5.80 9.34 1.57
N GLY A 177 4.89 8.35 1.68
CA GLY A 177 4.36 7.58 0.55
C GLY A 177 5.31 6.51 0.02
N GLU A 178 6.27 6.09 0.83
CA GLU A 178 7.18 5.01 0.47
C GLU A 178 6.67 3.69 1.02
N VAL A 179 6.76 2.64 0.23
CA VAL A 179 6.44 1.26 0.66
C VAL A 179 7.50 0.78 1.64
N ILE A 180 7.10 0.48 2.86
CA ILE A 180 7.94 -0.04 3.94
C ILE A 180 7.66 -1.52 4.24
N GLY A 181 6.56 -2.05 3.70
CA GLY A 181 6.20 -3.45 3.80
C GLY A 181 5.17 -3.86 2.76
N ILE A 182 4.98 -5.16 2.61
CA ILE A 182 3.95 -5.77 1.75
C ILE A 182 2.98 -6.54 2.66
N ASN A 183 1.70 -6.16 2.62
CA ASN A 183 0.65 -6.78 3.43
C ASN A 183 0.56 -8.27 3.15
N GLN A 184 0.55 -9.10 4.18
CA GLN A 184 0.58 -10.54 4.03
C GLN A 184 -0.66 -11.22 4.61
N SER A 185 -0.97 -10.98 5.87
CA SER A 185 -1.97 -11.75 6.61
C SER A 185 -2.50 -10.97 7.82
N ILE A 186 -3.57 -11.48 8.39
CA ILE A 186 -4.10 -11.06 9.68
C ILE A 186 -3.94 -12.17 10.72
N TYR A 187 -3.95 -11.83 11.98
CA TYR A 187 -4.17 -12.79 13.05
C TYR A 187 -5.66 -13.09 13.13
N ASN A 188 -6.00 -14.36 13.07
CA ASN A 188 -7.40 -14.80 13.00
C ASN A 188 -7.59 -16.06 13.86
N PRO A 189 -7.77 -15.92 15.17
CA PRO A 189 -7.87 -17.06 16.09
C PRO A 189 -9.18 -17.83 15.93
N ASP A 190 -10.27 -17.15 15.52
CA ASP A 190 -11.61 -17.70 15.48
C ASP A 190 -12.06 -18.08 14.06
N ASN A 191 -11.14 -18.07 13.11
CA ASN A 191 -11.40 -18.34 11.69
C ASN A 191 -12.44 -17.39 11.04
N ASN A 192 -12.66 -16.25 11.65
CA ASN A 192 -13.58 -15.23 11.16
C ASN A 192 -12.81 -14.23 10.28
N GLN A 193 -12.84 -14.23 9.04
CA GLN A 193 -12.00 -13.46 8.10
C GLN A 193 -11.92 -11.92 8.30
N SER A 194 -12.26 -11.41 9.48
CA SER A 194 -12.26 -9.98 9.81
C SER A 194 -10.99 -9.57 10.56
N ASN A 195 -10.47 -8.40 10.26
CA ASN A 195 -9.36 -7.81 11.01
C ASN A 195 -9.79 -7.42 12.43
N ILE A 196 -9.01 -7.82 13.42
CA ILE A 196 -9.21 -7.49 14.84
C ILE A 196 -8.14 -6.52 15.36
N GLY A 197 -7.49 -5.74 14.50
CA GLY A 197 -6.40 -4.83 14.85
C GLY A 197 -5.02 -5.50 14.87
N ILE A 198 -4.87 -6.70 14.29
CA ILE A 198 -3.60 -7.42 14.22
C ILE A 198 -3.35 -7.88 12.78
N GLY A 199 -2.69 -7.03 12.01
CA GLY A 199 -2.23 -7.33 10.66
C GLY A 199 -0.71 -7.50 10.60
N PHE A 200 -0.22 -8.21 9.58
CA PHE A 200 1.20 -8.46 9.35
C PHE A 200 1.60 -8.08 7.93
N ALA A 201 2.78 -7.48 7.82
CA ALA A 201 3.42 -7.18 6.55
C ALA A 201 4.85 -7.71 6.51
N ILE A 202 5.31 -8.06 5.31
CA ILE A 202 6.68 -8.45 5.01
C ILE A 202 7.49 -7.16 4.88
N PRO A 203 8.64 -7.01 5.57
CA PRO A 203 9.50 -5.83 5.43
C PRO A 203 9.94 -5.60 3.98
N ILE A 204 9.94 -4.35 3.52
CA ILE A 204 10.27 -4.03 2.12
C ILE A 204 11.69 -4.41 1.72
N ASN A 205 12.63 -4.47 2.67
CA ASN A 205 14.00 -4.87 2.36
C ASN A 205 14.11 -6.35 1.96
N GLU A 206 13.19 -7.22 2.41
CA GLU A 206 13.05 -8.60 1.89
C GLU A 206 12.64 -8.58 0.40
N ALA A 207 11.71 -7.72 0.02
CA ALA A 207 11.30 -7.56 -1.37
C ALA A 207 12.44 -7.00 -2.23
N LYS A 208 13.24 -6.05 -1.72
CA LYS A 208 14.43 -5.55 -2.41
C LYS A 208 15.46 -6.65 -2.65
N GLN A 209 15.70 -7.51 -1.66
CA GLN A 209 16.58 -8.67 -1.82
C GLN A 209 16.04 -9.64 -2.88
N PHE A 210 14.73 -9.92 -2.86
CA PHE A 210 14.09 -10.75 -3.88
C PHE A 210 14.29 -10.19 -5.29
N LEU A 211 14.08 -8.90 -5.49
CA LEU A 211 14.29 -8.22 -6.78
C LEU A 211 15.76 -8.30 -7.24
N ALA A 212 16.71 -8.09 -6.34
CA ALA A 212 18.14 -8.21 -6.63
C ALA A 212 18.50 -9.61 -7.13
N MET A 213 17.93 -10.66 -6.54
CA MET A 213 18.13 -12.05 -6.97
C MET A 213 17.57 -12.29 -8.38
N GLN A 214 16.50 -11.61 -8.78
CA GLN A 214 15.96 -11.74 -10.15
C GLN A 214 16.80 -10.99 -11.18
N GLY A 215 17.38 -9.85 -10.82
CA GLY A 215 18.31 -9.09 -11.66
C GLY A 215 19.64 -9.82 -11.91
N ALA A 216 20.10 -10.62 -10.97
CA ALA A 216 21.33 -11.43 -11.09
C ALA A 216 21.15 -12.71 -11.94
N LYS A 217 19.91 -13.09 -12.27
CA LYS A 217 19.59 -14.27 -13.10
C LYS A 217 19.46 -13.97 -14.61
N LYS A 218 19.70 -12.71 -15.00
CA LYS A 218 19.78 -12.27 -16.41
C LYS A 218 21.23 -12.22 -16.82
#